data_4f6399e2fcfa2a5a35d5a3065cee8c76
#
_entry.id   4f6399e2fcfa2a5a35d5a3065cee8c76
#
_cell.length_a   1.000
_cell.length_b   1.000
_cell.length_c   1.000
_cell.angle_alpha   90.00
_cell.angle_beta   90.00
_cell.angle_gamma   90.00
#
_symmetry.space_group_name_H-M   'P 1'
#
loop_
_entity.id
_entity.type
_entity.pdbx_description
1 polymer ?
#
loop_
_entity_poly.entity_id
_entity_poly.type
_entity_poly.pdbx_seq_one_letter_code
_entity_poly.pdbx_strand_id
1 'polypeptide(L)'
;MTIDARLTGVRQRASPRRLAGWRRGRGIVLYGLLAGAAALAAIAIGAPLLARSGPDEQHLEEALQPPSAEHPFGTDDLGRDILTRVLYGARYTLTLALSVVAVAGAAGALSGGSSGYLGGWFDEGTMRLAELVMAFPAIILAMAIVVALGPGLVNAGLAMVLVWWPPYARLARAEVLAVKHLEYVEAAAALGQTSLGILRRSILPNIVPRIVVLATVDVGAAIATGAGLSFLGLGATPPTPEWGAMVSSGRDLLAQWWVATFPGLAIFLTVIAFNFVGDAFRDVMDPKTRGTA
;
A
#
# COMPACT_ATOMS: atom_id res chain seq x y z
N MET A 1 -8.20 -12.44 -64.63
CA MET A 1 -7.46 -11.59 -63.67
C MET A 1 -7.88 -12.09 -62.27
N THR A 2 -7.17 -13.09 -61.78
CA THR A 2 -7.47 -13.90 -60.60
C THR A 2 -6.72 -13.28 -59.43
N ILE A 3 -7.48 -12.74 -58.45
CA ILE A 3 -6.91 -12.20 -57.20
C ILE A 3 -6.89 -13.33 -56.18
N ASP A 4 -5.68 -13.61 -55.75
CA ASP A 4 -5.25 -14.70 -54.85
C ASP A 4 -5.75 -14.47 -53.42
N ALA A 5 -6.63 -15.36 -52.94
CA ALA A 5 -7.19 -15.39 -51.60
C ALA A 5 -6.27 -16.20 -50.66
N ARG A 6 -5.13 -15.66 -50.25
CA ARG A 6 -4.25 -16.29 -49.24
C ARG A 6 -3.89 -15.32 -48.14
N LEU A 7 -4.83 -15.01 -47.26
CA LEU A 7 -4.55 -14.44 -45.93
C LEU A 7 -5.50 -15.05 -44.88
N THR A 8 -5.51 -16.35 -44.75
CA THR A 8 -6.05 -17.01 -43.57
C THR A 8 -4.93 -17.08 -42.53
N GLY A 9 -4.82 -16.01 -41.75
CA GLY A 9 -3.97 -15.99 -40.55
C GLY A 9 -4.39 -17.08 -39.60
N VAL A 10 -3.54 -18.11 -39.46
CA VAL A 10 -3.66 -19.20 -38.50
C VAL A 10 -3.62 -18.59 -37.09
N ARG A 11 -4.80 -18.40 -36.44
CA ARG A 11 -4.88 -18.22 -34.99
C ARG A 11 -4.34 -19.49 -34.36
N GLN A 12 -3.09 -19.49 -33.95
CA GLN A 12 -2.54 -20.55 -33.11
C GLN A 12 -3.36 -20.58 -31.80
N ARG A 13 -4.31 -21.51 -31.73
CA ARG A 13 -5.01 -21.85 -30.48
C ARG A 13 -3.96 -22.44 -29.54
N ALA A 14 -3.58 -21.70 -28.49
CA ALA A 14 -2.73 -22.23 -27.44
C ALA A 14 -3.32 -23.53 -26.90
N SER A 15 -2.50 -24.58 -26.76
CA SER A 15 -2.97 -25.88 -26.31
C SER A 15 -3.53 -25.80 -24.89
N PRO A 16 -4.64 -26.49 -24.58
CA PRO A 16 -5.27 -26.42 -23.24
C PRO A 16 -4.35 -26.85 -22.10
N ARG A 17 -3.31 -27.64 -22.37
CA ARG A 17 -2.28 -28.04 -21.40
C ARG A 17 -1.36 -26.88 -20.99
N ARG A 18 -1.04 -25.94 -21.89
CA ARG A 18 -0.25 -24.74 -21.56
C ARG A 18 -1.05 -23.78 -20.66
N LEU A 19 -2.35 -23.64 -20.89
CA LEU A 19 -3.22 -22.78 -20.08
C LEU A 19 -3.46 -23.35 -18.67
N ALA A 20 -3.53 -24.68 -18.50
CA ALA A 20 -3.69 -25.32 -17.20
C ALA A 20 -2.42 -25.20 -16.32
N GLY A 21 -1.22 -25.31 -16.90
CA GLY A 21 0.04 -25.10 -16.19
C GLY A 21 0.22 -23.65 -15.74
N TRP A 22 -0.20 -22.69 -16.55
CA TRP A 22 -0.12 -21.28 -16.25
C TRP A 22 -1.07 -20.87 -15.09
N ARG A 23 -2.28 -21.47 -15.06
CA ARG A 23 -3.25 -21.27 -13.97
C ARG A 23 -2.77 -21.83 -12.62
N ARG A 24 -2.16 -23.04 -12.63
CA ARG A 24 -1.58 -23.63 -11.40
C ARG A 24 -0.39 -22.82 -10.87
N GLY A 25 0.50 -22.33 -11.73
CA GLY A 25 1.61 -21.48 -11.32
C GLY A 25 1.17 -20.19 -10.65
N ARG A 26 0.12 -19.54 -11.18
CA ARG A 26 -0.45 -18.29 -10.61
C ARG A 26 -1.07 -18.53 -9.22
N GLY A 27 -1.76 -19.66 -9.02
CA GLY A 27 -2.30 -20.01 -7.70
C GLY A 27 -1.20 -20.16 -6.65
N ILE A 28 -0.14 -20.90 -6.98
CA ILE A 28 1.00 -21.12 -6.06
C ILE A 28 1.68 -19.80 -5.69
N VAL A 29 1.91 -18.92 -6.66
CA VAL A 29 2.49 -17.59 -6.41
C VAL A 29 1.57 -16.77 -5.50
N LEU A 30 0.26 -16.71 -5.79
CA LEU A 30 -0.70 -15.98 -4.95
C LEU A 30 -0.72 -16.50 -3.51
N TYR A 31 -0.80 -17.83 -3.32
CA TYR A 31 -0.77 -18.41 -1.97
C TYR A 31 0.55 -18.14 -1.25
N GLY A 32 1.69 -18.18 -1.96
CA GLY A 32 3.00 -17.84 -1.40
C GLY A 32 3.06 -16.38 -0.93
N LEU A 33 2.52 -15.46 -1.72
CA LEU A 33 2.51 -14.03 -1.41
C LEU A 33 1.56 -13.68 -0.25
N LEU A 34 0.37 -14.31 -0.24
CA LEU A 34 -0.57 -14.17 0.89
C LEU A 34 0.03 -14.76 2.17
N ALA A 35 0.72 -15.89 2.06
CA ALA A 35 1.46 -16.47 3.20
C ALA A 35 2.58 -15.55 3.68
N GLY A 36 3.31 -14.89 2.77
CA GLY A 36 4.33 -13.88 3.11
C GLY A 36 3.75 -12.67 3.83
N ALA A 37 2.65 -12.11 3.33
CA ALA A 37 1.95 -11.00 3.99
C ALA A 37 1.37 -11.40 5.35
N ALA A 38 0.81 -12.61 5.45
CA ALA A 38 0.32 -13.17 6.71
C ALA A 38 1.46 -13.42 7.71
N ALA A 39 2.62 -13.88 7.24
CA ALA A 39 3.80 -14.06 8.07
C ALA A 39 4.32 -12.71 8.61
N LEU A 40 4.35 -11.66 7.79
CA LEU A 40 4.70 -10.31 8.23
C LEU A 40 3.72 -9.78 9.28
N ALA A 41 2.42 -9.98 9.07
CA ALA A 41 1.40 -9.62 10.06
C ALA A 41 1.57 -10.44 11.37
N ALA A 42 1.84 -11.75 11.26
CA ALA A 42 2.11 -12.61 12.42
C ALA A 42 3.37 -12.19 13.18
N ILE A 43 4.43 -11.79 12.48
CA ILE A 43 5.65 -11.24 13.08
C ILE A 43 5.33 -9.93 13.82
N ALA A 44 4.58 -9.02 13.19
CA ALA A 44 4.20 -7.76 13.81
C ALA A 44 3.34 -7.97 15.07
N ILE A 45 2.39 -8.90 15.04
CA ILE A 45 1.53 -9.22 16.20
C ILE A 45 2.33 -9.99 17.25
N GLY A 46 3.12 -10.97 16.82
CA GLY A 46 3.90 -11.86 17.67
C GLY A 46 5.23 -11.27 18.17
N ALA A 47 5.59 -10.04 17.79
CA ALA A 47 6.83 -9.39 18.19
C ALA A 47 7.12 -9.52 19.71
N PRO A 48 6.15 -9.32 20.64
CA PRO A 48 6.40 -9.46 22.06
C PRO A 48 6.74 -10.90 22.50
N LEU A 49 6.34 -11.91 21.72
CA LEU A 49 6.61 -13.32 22.00
C LEU A 49 7.92 -13.81 21.35
N LEU A 50 8.34 -13.15 20.27
CA LEU A 50 9.53 -13.49 19.51
C LEU A 50 10.76 -12.71 19.97
N ALA A 51 10.57 -11.54 20.55
CA ALA A 51 11.64 -10.70 21.06
C ALA A 51 12.20 -11.25 22.37
N ARG A 52 13.52 -11.14 22.50
CA ARG A 52 14.25 -11.61 23.70
C ARG A 52 14.27 -10.58 24.82
N SER A 53 14.12 -9.29 24.47
CA SER A 53 14.22 -8.14 25.38
C SER A 53 13.19 -7.09 25.01
N GLY A 54 13.09 -6.02 25.81
CA GLY A 54 12.29 -4.85 25.45
C GLY A 54 12.91 -4.08 24.29
N PRO A 55 12.10 -3.47 23.37
CA PRO A 55 12.66 -2.75 22.23
C PRO A 55 13.45 -1.50 22.58
N ASP A 56 13.27 -0.97 23.81
CA ASP A 56 13.92 0.23 24.30
C ASP A 56 14.90 -0.08 25.46
N GLU A 57 15.13 -1.35 25.75
CA GLU A 57 16.09 -1.80 26.76
C GLU A 57 17.52 -1.48 26.28
N GLN A 58 18.29 -0.75 27.11
CA GLN A 58 19.59 -0.21 26.76
C GLN A 58 20.69 -0.90 27.56
N HIS A 59 21.73 -1.35 26.88
CA HIS A 59 22.92 -1.94 27.47
C HIS A 59 24.15 -1.24 26.90
N LEU A 60 24.51 -0.07 27.46
CA LEU A 60 25.59 0.79 26.91
C LEU A 60 26.94 0.07 26.80
N GLU A 61 27.18 -0.94 27.62
CA GLU A 61 28.38 -1.79 27.56
C GLU A 61 28.42 -2.66 26.29
N GLU A 62 27.28 -2.89 25.68
CA GLU A 62 27.08 -3.68 24.45
C GLU A 62 26.81 -2.80 23.22
N ALA A 63 27.10 -1.49 23.31
CA ALA A 63 26.87 -0.58 22.21
C ALA A 63 27.67 -0.96 20.96
N LEU A 64 27.01 -0.93 19.79
CA LEU A 64 27.61 -1.16 18.47
C LEU A 64 28.31 -2.50 18.31
N GLN A 65 27.87 -3.55 19.01
CA GLN A 65 28.38 -4.89 18.81
C GLN A 65 27.91 -5.50 17.47
N PRO A 66 28.82 -6.18 16.75
CA PRO A 66 28.46 -6.83 15.50
C PRO A 66 27.51 -8.02 15.72
N PRO A 67 26.87 -8.49 14.64
CA PRO A 67 26.03 -9.69 14.69
C PRO A 67 26.74 -10.88 15.34
N SER A 68 26.07 -11.50 16.31
CA SER A 68 26.58 -12.62 17.12
C SER A 68 25.47 -13.63 17.43
N ALA A 69 25.77 -14.73 18.13
CA ALA A 69 24.75 -15.68 18.58
C ALA A 69 23.81 -15.07 19.63
N GLU A 70 24.28 -14.10 20.41
CA GLU A 70 23.53 -13.38 21.43
C GLU A 70 22.68 -12.27 20.79
N HIS A 71 23.26 -11.49 19.89
CA HIS A 71 22.63 -10.46 19.11
C HIS A 71 22.69 -10.79 17.61
N PRO A 72 21.72 -11.55 17.05
CA PRO A 72 21.78 -12.03 15.67
C PRO A 72 21.89 -10.92 14.61
N PHE A 73 21.35 -9.72 14.90
CA PHE A 73 21.46 -8.55 14.04
C PHE A 73 22.41 -7.47 14.60
N GLY A 74 23.13 -7.78 15.69
CA GLY A 74 23.96 -6.83 16.41
C GLY A 74 23.16 -5.85 17.26
N THR A 75 23.85 -4.87 17.81
CA THR A 75 23.28 -3.82 18.67
C THR A 75 23.44 -2.43 18.04
N ASP A 76 22.61 -1.49 18.46
CA ASP A 76 22.69 -0.10 18.04
C ASP A 76 23.61 0.76 18.95
N ASP A 77 23.60 2.06 18.75
CA ASP A 77 24.40 3.05 19.48
C ASP A 77 24.13 3.12 20.98
N LEU A 78 22.97 2.63 21.43
CA LEU A 78 22.58 2.54 22.84
C LEU A 78 22.62 1.10 23.38
N GLY A 79 23.20 0.15 22.62
CA GLY A 79 23.27 -1.26 22.99
C GLY A 79 21.92 -2.00 22.91
N ARG A 80 20.93 -1.45 22.20
CA ARG A 80 19.63 -2.10 22.02
C ARG A 80 19.72 -3.16 20.93
N ASP A 81 19.08 -4.30 21.15
CA ASP A 81 19.09 -5.41 20.19
C ASP A 81 18.31 -5.08 18.91
N ILE A 82 19.00 -5.07 17.76
CA ILE A 82 18.42 -4.67 16.47
C ILE A 82 17.37 -5.68 15.99
N LEU A 83 17.53 -6.98 16.24
CA LEU A 83 16.52 -7.97 15.87
C LEU A 83 15.19 -7.68 16.59
N THR A 84 15.23 -7.48 17.89
CA THR A 84 14.07 -7.09 18.70
C THR A 84 13.41 -5.83 18.15
N ARG A 85 14.20 -4.80 17.87
CA ARG A 85 13.70 -3.53 17.34
C ARG A 85 13.10 -3.68 15.94
N VAL A 86 13.67 -4.51 15.07
CA VAL A 86 13.10 -4.82 13.74
C VAL A 86 11.75 -5.54 13.86
N LEU A 87 11.62 -6.50 14.80
CA LEU A 87 10.36 -7.19 15.05
C LEU A 87 9.27 -6.23 15.55
N TYR A 88 9.58 -5.40 16.54
CA TYR A 88 8.64 -4.39 17.02
C TYR A 88 8.38 -3.29 15.99
N GLY A 89 9.38 -2.92 15.19
CA GLY A 89 9.28 -1.93 14.13
C GLY A 89 8.25 -2.27 13.07
N ALA A 90 8.06 -3.57 12.80
CA ALA A 90 7.01 -4.03 11.91
C ALA A 90 5.61 -3.52 12.32
N ARG A 91 5.31 -3.44 13.61
CA ARG A 91 4.02 -2.95 14.11
C ARG A 91 3.82 -1.49 13.76
N TYR A 92 4.82 -0.64 14.00
CA TYR A 92 4.74 0.79 13.74
C TYR A 92 4.67 1.09 12.25
N THR A 93 5.56 0.49 11.47
CA THR A 93 5.63 0.71 10.02
C THR A 93 4.38 0.20 9.30
N LEU A 94 3.92 -1.03 9.62
CA LEU A 94 2.70 -1.58 9.00
C LEU A 94 1.44 -0.85 9.46
N THR A 95 1.32 -0.50 10.75
CA THR A 95 0.15 0.24 11.24
C THR A 95 0.06 1.61 10.57
N LEU A 96 1.17 2.33 10.44
CA LEU A 96 1.21 3.60 9.72
C LEU A 96 0.72 3.44 8.28
N ALA A 97 1.35 2.53 7.52
CA ALA A 97 1.05 2.33 6.11
C ALA A 97 -0.40 1.90 5.88
N LEU A 98 -0.88 0.91 6.62
CA LEU A 98 -2.25 0.42 6.51
C LEU A 98 -3.28 1.48 6.91
N SER A 99 -3.02 2.25 7.97
CA SER A 99 -3.89 3.34 8.40
C SER A 99 -3.97 4.45 7.36
N VAL A 100 -2.83 4.86 6.80
CA VAL A 100 -2.76 5.88 5.74
C VAL A 100 -3.56 5.44 4.51
N VAL A 101 -3.31 4.23 4.01
CA VAL A 101 -4.00 3.70 2.83
C VAL A 101 -5.50 3.54 3.09
N ALA A 102 -5.89 3.03 4.27
CA ALA A 102 -7.30 2.86 4.60
C ALA A 102 -8.03 4.20 4.69
N VAL A 103 -7.45 5.20 5.38
CA VAL A 103 -8.09 6.50 5.58
C VAL A 103 -8.09 7.32 4.29
N ALA A 104 -6.94 7.40 3.57
CA ALA A 104 -6.87 8.10 2.29
C ALA A 104 -7.78 7.45 1.24
N GLY A 105 -7.77 6.11 1.17
CA GLY A 105 -8.64 5.34 0.28
C GLY A 105 -10.12 5.56 0.57
N ALA A 106 -10.53 5.50 1.84
CA ALA A 106 -11.91 5.76 2.24
C ALA A 106 -12.33 7.22 1.96
N ALA A 107 -11.51 8.20 2.36
CA ALA A 107 -11.79 9.61 2.12
C ALA A 107 -11.87 9.93 0.63
N GLY A 108 -10.92 9.42 -0.17
CA GLY A 108 -10.92 9.58 -1.62
C GLY A 108 -12.11 8.87 -2.29
N ALA A 109 -12.38 7.61 -1.91
CA ALA A 109 -13.52 6.88 -2.48
C ALA A 109 -14.86 7.54 -2.17
N LEU A 110 -15.04 8.05 -0.94
CA LEU A 110 -16.27 8.74 -0.54
C LEU A 110 -16.41 10.08 -1.25
N SER A 111 -15.37 10.92 -1.25
CA SER A 111 -15.41 12.23 -1.91
C SER A 111 -15.56 12.11 -3.42
N GLY A 112 -14.74 11.27 -4.06
CA GLY A 112 -14.80 11.06 -5.51
C GLY A 112 -16.05 10.31 -5.96
N GLY A 113 -16.50 9.31 -5.19
CA GLY A 113 -17.74 8.60 -5.45
C GLY A 113 -18.96 9.52 -5.38
N SER A 114 -19.04 10.36 -4.34
CA SER A 114 -20.09 11.37 -4.20
C SER A 114 -20.01 12.41 -5.32
N SER A 115 -18.81 12.87 -5.66
CA SER A 115 -18.54 13.81 -6.74
C SER A 115 -19.07 13.27 -8.08
N GLY A 116 -18.70 12.05 -8.47
CA GLY A 116 -19.16 11.41 -9.70
C GLY A 116 -20.67 11.19 -9.75
N TYR A 117 -21.31 10.93 -8.59
CA TYR A 117 -22.76 10.69 -8.52
C TYR A 117 -23.55 11.98 -8.60
N LEU A 118 -23.21 12.98 -7.76
CA LEU A 118 -23.94 14.27 -7.66
C LEU A 118 -23.66 15.18 -8.85
N GLY A 119 -22.42 15.23 -9.35
CA GLY A 119 -22.03 16.13 -10.44
C GLY A 119 -22.03 17.61 -10.04
N GLY A 120 -22.09 18.48 -11.04
CA GLY A 120 -22.20 19.92 -10.86
C GLY A 120 -21.04 20.56 -10.10
N TRP A 121 -21.34 21.60 -9.32
CA TRP A 121 -20.33 22.37 -8.58
C TRP A 121 -19.58 21.56 -7.51
N PHE A 122 -20.24 20.55 -6.93
CA PHE A 122 -19.59 19.66 -5.95
C PHE A 122 -18.50 18.81 -6.61
N ASP A 123 -18.77 18.31 -7.80
CA ASP A 123 -17.80 17.57 -8.61
C ASP A 123 -16.62 18.47 -9.00
N GLU A 124 -16.93 19.66 -9.51
CA GLU A 124 -15.88 20.60 -9.91
C GLU A 124 -15.01 21.01 -8.73
N GLY A 125 -15.58 21.37 -7.58
CA GLY A 125 -14.84 21.75 -6.38
C GLY A 125 -13.95 20.62 -5.84
N THR A 126 -14.49 19.39 -5.77
CA THR A 126 -13.72 18.21 -5.29
C THR A 126 -12.56 17.92 -6.24
N MET A 127 -12.76 17.93 -7.54
CA MET A 127 -11.71 17.66 -8.52
C MET A 127 -10.67 18.78 -8.58
N ARG A 128 -11.07 20.05 -8.46
CA ARG A 128 -10.12 21.17 -8.36
C ARG A 128 -9.22 21.05 -7.12
N LEU A 129 -9.79 20.66 -5.97
CA LEU A 129 -8.98 20.43 -4.78
C LEU A 129 -8.01 19.26 -4.99
N ALA A 130 -8.46 18.17 -5.60
CA ALA A 130 -7.61 17.04 -5.95
C ALA A 130 -6.47 17.43 -6.90
N GLU A 131 -6.77 18.24 -7.93
CA GLU A 131 -5.78 18.76 -8.87
C GLU A 131 -4.74 19.65 -8.17
N LEU A 132 -5.18 20.52 -7.26
CA LEU A 132 -4.27 21.37 -6.46
C LEU A 132 -3.30 20.54 -5.64
N VAL A 133 -3.77 19.49 -4.95
CA VAL A 133 -2.90 18.58 -4.18
C VAL A 133 -1.93 17.85 -5.09
N MET A 134 -2.40 17.35 -6.24
CA MET A 134 -1.58 16.60 -7.20
C MET A 134 -0.62 17.47 -8.02
N ALA A 135 -0.77 18.80 -7.99
CA ALA A 135 0.17 19.72 -8.64
C ALA A 135 1.55 19.74 -7.97
N PHE A 136 1.62 19.30 -6.72
CA PHE A 136 2.89 19.20 -5.98
C PHE A 136 3.40 17.77 -5.97
N PRO A 137 4.74 17.57 -6.00
CA PRO A 137 5.32 16.25 -5.73
C PRO A 137 4.88 15.75 -4.34
N ALA A 138 4.27 14.56 -4.28
CA ALA A 138 3.62 14.04 -3.08
C ALA A 138 4.51 14.06 -1.83
N ILE A 139 5.77 13.63 -1.96
CA ILE A 139 6.70 13.61 -0.82
C ILE A 139 7.04 15.01 -0.33
N ILE A 140 7.19 15.99 -1.24
CA ILE A 140 7.53 17.37 -0.88
C ILE A 140 6.35 18.01 -0.13
N LEU A 141 5.13 17.79 -0.61
CA LEU A 141 3.94 18.31 0.06
C LEU A 141 3.76 17.67 1.43
N ALA A 142 3.95 16.35 1.54
CA ALA A 142 3.89 15.65 2.84
C ALA A 142 4.95 16.20 3.81
N MET A 143 6.19 16.40 3.35
CA MET A 143 7.25 17.01 4.16
C MET A 143 6.85 18.41 4.66
N ALA A 144 6.34 19.27 3.77
CA ALA A 144 5.91 20.63 4.15
C ALA A 144 4.80 20.60 5.22
N ILE A 145 3.84 19.69 5.09
CA ILE A 145 2.77 19.50 6.08
C ILE A 145 3.35 19.02 7.41
N VAL A 146 4.26 18.03 7.40
CA VAL A 146 4.89 17.53 8.64
C VAL A 146 5.71 18.61 9.32
N VAL A 147 6.46 19.41 8.56
CA VAL A 147 7.23 20.54 9.14
C VAL A 147 6.29 21.52 9.85
N ALA A 148 5.11 21.79 9.31
CA ALA A 148 4.12 22.66 9.93
C ALA A 148 3.45 22.04 11.18
N LEU A 149 3.22 20.70 11.19
CA LEU A 149 2.59 20.01 12.31
C LEU A 149 3.59 19.59 13.40
N GLY A 150 4.87 19.56 13.08
CA GLY A 150 5.95 19.00 13.89
C GLY A 150 6.23 17.52 13.55
N PRO A 151 7.46 17.01 13.85
CA PRO A 151 7.84 15.63 13.62
C PRO A 151 7.01 14.67 14.48
N GLY A 152 6.77 13.48 13.97
CA GLY A 152 6.01 12.44 14.68
C GLY A 152 5.29 11.49 13.73
N LEU A 153 5.16 10.22 14.16
CA LEU A 153 4.56 9.17 13.34
C LEU A 153 3.11 9.49 12.96
N VAL A 154 2.34 10.05 13.88
CA VAL A 154 0.94 10.45 13.64
C VAL A 154 0.87 11.61 12.65
N ASN A 155 1.71 12.63 12.82
CA ASN A 155 1.75 13.79 11.94
C ASN A 155 2.19 13.40 10.52
N ALA A 156 3.18 12.50 10.40
CA ALA A 156 3.57 11.92 9.11
C ALA A 156 2.40 11.16 8.46
N GLY A 157 1.67 10.36 9.23
CA GLY A 157 0.48 9.67 8.75
C GLY A 157 -0.61 10.62 8.27
N LEU A 158 -0.91 11.68 9.03
CA LEU A 158 -1.89 12.71 8.65
C LEU A 158 -1.47 13.44 7.37
N ALA A 159 -0.19 13.82 7.26
CA ALA A 159 0.34 14.45 6.06
C ALA A 159 0.19 13.54 4.83
N MET A 160 0.52 12.26 4.97
CA MET A 160 0.36 11.29 3.89
C MET A 160 -1.11 11.12 3.50
N VAL A 161 -2.05 11.05 4.45
CA VAL A 161 -3.49 10.97 4.15
C VAL A 161 -3.96 12.20 3.35
N LEU A 162 -3.54 13.40 3.77
CA LEU A 162 -3.91 14.65 3.08
C LEU A 162 -3.38 14.74 1.65
N VAL A 163 -2.30 14.03 1.35
CA VAL A 163 -1.68 14.03 0.01
C VAL A 163 -2.19 12.87 -0.85
N TRP A 164 -2.61 11.74 -0.26
CA TRP A 164 -2.86 10.50 -1.00
C TRP A 164 -4.34 10.23 -1.34
N TRP A 165 -5.29 11.00 -0.81
CA TRP A 165 -6.71 10.82 -1.14
C TRP A 165 -7.08 11.12 -2.61
N PRO A 166 -6.39 12.05 -3.37
CA PRO A 166 -6.85 12.44 -4.70
C PRO A 166 -6.81 11.32 -5.75
N PRO A 167 -5.80 10.44 -5.84
CA PRO A 167 -5.82 9.29 -6.75
C PRO A 167 -7.06 8.40 -6.54
N TYR A 168 -7.42 8.15 -5.28
CA TYR A 168 -8.61 7.37 -4.94
C TYR A 168 -9.90 8.11 -5.33
N ALA A 169 -9.95 9.42 -5.12
CA ALA A 169 -11.11 10.23 -5.52
C ALA A 169 -11.31 10.23 -7.03
N ARG A 170 -10.24 10.39 -7.80
CA ARG A 170 -10.31 10.33 -9.27
C ARG A 170 -10.73 8.96 -9.77
N LEU A 171 -10.19 7.90 -9.18
CA LEU A 171 -10.58 6.53 -9.53
C LEU A 171 -12.06 6.29 -9.21
N ALA A 172 -12.51 6.59 -8.00
CA ALA A 172 -13.89 6.40 -7.59
C ALA A 172 -14.88 7.20 -8.46
N ARG A 173 -14.54 8.46 -8.75
CA ARG A 173 -15.33 9.29 -9.66
C ARG A 173 -15.45 8.68 -11.06
N ALA A 174 -14.33 8.27 -11.65
CA ALA A 174 -14.32 7.65 -12.98
C ALA A 174 -15.19 6.40 -13.04
N GLU A 175 -15.10 5.55 -12.01
CA GLU A 175 -15.90 4.33 -11.91
C GLU A 175 -17.39 4.62 -11.73
N VAL A 176 -17.75 5.61 -10.91
CA VAL A 176 -19.16 6.01 -10.75
C VAL A 176 -19.71 6.54 -12.06
N LEU A 177 -18.97 7.39 -12.79
CA LEU A 177 -19.39 7.90 -14.09
C LEU A 177 -19.57 6.79 -15.13
N ALA A 178 -18.75 5.74 -15.09
CA ALA A 178 -18.88 4.59 -15.98
C ALA A 178 -20.09 3.72 -15.67
N VAL A 179 -20.51 3.64 -14.40
CA VAL A 179 -21.56 2.71 -13.95
C VAL A 179 -22.93 3.38 -13.88
N LYS A 180 -23.01 4.68 -13.53
CA LYS A 180 -24.28 5.35 -13.21
C LYS A 180 -25.29 5.41 -14.37
N HIS A 181 -24.83 5.27 -15.61
CA HIS A 181 -25.65 5.29 -16.83
C HIS A 181 -25.92 3.89 -17.41
N LEU A 182 -25.57 2.83 -16.69
CA LEU A 182 -25.88 1.48 -17.13
C LEU A 182 -27.39 1.18 -16.93
N GLU A 183 -27.97 0.45 -17.87
CA GLU A 183 -29.41 0.17 -17.93
C GLU A 183 -30.00 -0.33 -16.60
N TYR A 184 -29.30 -1.18 -15.88
CA TYR A 184 -29.79 -1.72 -14.59
C TYR A 184 -29.81 -0.63 -13.49
N VAL A 185 -28.95 0.40 -13.57
CA VAL A 185 -28.93 1.52 -12.62
C VAL A 185 -30.07 2.47 -12.92
N GLU A 186 -30.29 2.76 -14.20
CA GLU A 186 -31.42 3.59 -14.67
C GLU A 186 -32.77 2.90 -14.37
N ALA A 187 -32.86 1.58 -14.57
CA ALA A 187 -34.05 0.82 -14.19
C ALA A 187 -34.30 0.88 -12.67
N ALA A 188 -33.28 0.78 -11.84
CA ALA A 188 -33.41 0.91 -10.39
C ALA A 188 -33.94 2.31 -9.98
N ALA A 189 -33.49 3.36 -10.66
CA ALA A 189 -34.02 4.72 -10.46
C ALA A 189 -35.47 4.85 -10.91
N ALA A 190 -35.81 4.29 -12.06
CA ALA A 190 -37.19 4.28 -12.58
C ALA A 190 -38.18 3.53 -11.67
N LEU A 191 -37.71 2.50 -10.97
CA LEU A 191 -38.47 1.76 -9.94
C LEU A 191 -38.58 2.49 -8.59
N GLY A 192 -38.09 3.74 -8.50
CA GLY A 192 -38.22 4.58 -7.31
C GLY A 192 -37.20 4.28 -6.22
N GLN A 193 -36.07 3.60 -6.51
CA GLN A 193 -35.00 3.46 -5.55
C GLN A 193 -34.40 4.83 -5.18
N THR A 194 -34.12 5.01 -3.89
CA THR A 194 -33.46 6.23 -3.41
C THR A 194 -32.00 6.29 -3.91
N SER A 195 -31.47 7.50 -4.07
CA SER A 195 -30.07 7.73 -4.49
C SER A 195 -29.05 6.94 -3.62
N LEU A 196 -29.27 6.91 -2.30
CA LEU A 196 -28.44 6.13 -1.38
C LEU A 196 -28.58 4.63 -1.60
N GLY A 197 -29.80 4.15 -1.93
CA GLY A 197 -30.06 2.76 -2.29
C GLY A 197 -29.30 2.33 -3.53
N ILE A 198 -29.35 3.17 -4.58
CA ILE A 198 -28.62 2.97 -5.84
C ILE A 198 -27.12 2.96 -5.58
N LEU A 199 -26.60 3.94 -4.82
CA LEU A 199 -25.17 4.02 -4.50
C LEU A 199 -24.70 2.75 -3.80
N ARG A 200 -25.41 2.29 -2.76
CA ARG A 200 -25.00 1.13 -1.96
C ARG A 200 -25.16 -0.22 -2.66
N ARG A 201 -26.21 -0.41 -3.44
CA ARG A 201 -26.57 -1.70 -4.03
C ARG A 201 -26.09 -1.88 -5.46
N SER A 202 -26.00 -0.77 -6.21
CA SER A 202 -25.70 -0.83 -7.65
C SER A 202 -24.32 -0.29 -7.99
N ILE A 203 -23.85 0.76 -7.31
CA ILE A 203 -22.58 1.44 -7.66
C ILE A 203 -21.43 0.94 -6.81
N LEU A 204 -21.51 1.00 -5.47
CA LEU A 204 -20.41 0.60 -4.58
C LEU A 204 -19.86 -0.80 -4.85
N PRO A 205 -20.66 -1.85 -5.08
CA PRO A 205 -20.12 -3.18 -5.34
C PRO A 205 -19.24 -3.25 -6.60
N ASN A 206 -19.43 -2.33 -7.55
CA ASN A 206 -18.64 -2.28 -8.77
C ASN A 206 -17.34 -1.50 -8.62
N ILE A 207 -17.32 -0.47 -7.76
CA ILE A 207 -16.12 0.38 -7.60
C ILE A 207 -15.19 -0.12 -6.51
N VAL A 208 -15.71 -0.73 -5.42
CA VAL A 208 -14.91 -1.20 -4.28
C VAL A 208 -13.77 -2.15 -4.70
N PRO A 209 -13.97 -3.15 -5.58
CA PRO A 209 -12.89 -4.04 -5.99
C PRO A 209 -11.70 -3.28 -6.58
N ARG A 210 -11.93 -2.25 -7.38
CA ARG A 210 -10.86 -1.45 -8.01
C ARG A 210 -10.13 -0.55 -7.00
N ILE A 211 -10.87 0.00 -6.03
CA ILE A 211 -10.29 0.76 -4.91
C ILE A 211 -9.39 -0.16 -4.08
N VAL A 212 -9.83 -1.39 -3.78
CA VAL A 212 -9.04 -2.37 -3.02
C VAL A 212 -7.77 -2.77 -3.76
N VAL A 213 -7.85 -2.98 -5.09
CA VAL A 213 -6.65 -3.26 -5.91
C VAL A 213 -5.64 -2.12 -5.82
N LEU A 214 -6.08 -0.86 -5.97
CA LEU A 214 -5.20 0.29 -5.80
C LEU A 214 -4.60 0.33 -4.39
N ALA A 215 -5.43 0.16 -3.37
CA ALA A 215 -5.02 0.16 -1.98
C ALA A 215 -3.94 -0.90 -1.67
N THR A 216 -4.05 -2.11 -2.23
CA THR A 216 -3.05 -3.16 -1.99
C THR A 216 -1.66 -2.80 -2.55
N VAL A 217 -1.60 -2.15 -3.71
CA VAL A 217 -0.34 -1.66 -4.30
C VAL A 217 0.21 -0.49 -3.47
N ASP A 218 -0.67 0.41 -3.03
CA ASP A 218 -0.29 1.61 -2.29
C ASP A 218 0.28 1.33 -0.89
N VAL A 219 0.01 0.15 -0.28
CA VAL A 219 0.64 -0.21 1.00
C VAL A 219 2.17 -0.21 0.90
N GLY A 220 2.72 -0.81 -0.16
CA GLY A 220 4.18 -0.81 -0.39
C GLY A 220 4.74 0.61 -0.55
N ALA A 221 4.05 1.45 -1.33
CA ALA A 221 4.44 2.85 -1.52
C ALA A 221 4.30 3.66 -0.21
N ALA A 222 3.29 3.38 0.62
CA ALA A 222 3.11 4.01 1.93
C ALA A 222 4.24 3.66 2.90
N ILE A 223 4.66 2.39 2.94
CA ILE A 223 5.82 1.96 3.73
C ILE A 223 7.07 2.73 3.30
N ALA A 224 7.36 2.77 2.00
CA ALA A 224 8.54 3.44 1.47
C ALA A 224 8.51 4.96 1.75
N THR A 225 7.35 5.60 1.59
CA THR A 225 7.20 7.05 1.84
C THR A 225 7.29 7.37 3.34
N GLY A 226 6.64 6.58 4.21
CA GLY A 226 6.71 6.74 5.66
C GLY A 226 8.13 6.55 6.19
N ALA A 227 8.83 5.51 5.70
CA ALA A 227 10.23 5.29 6.02
C ALA A 227 11.13 6.44 5.52
N GLY A 228 10.86 6.99 4.33
CA GLY A 228 11.56 8.16 3.80
C GLY A 228 11.35 9.41 4.67
N LEU A 229 10.13 9.68 5.13
CA LEU A 229 9.84 10.78 6.06
C LEU A 229 10.57 10.59 7.40
N SER A 230 10.54 9.35 7.95
CA SER A 230 11.25 9.02 9.19
C SER A 230 12.76 9.12 9.03
N PHE A 231 13.32 8.68 7.88
CA PHE A 231 14.74 8.82 7.56
C PHE A 231 15.20 10.28 7.56
N LEU A 232 14.33 11.19 7.12
CA LEU A 232 14.58 12.64 7.13
C LEU A 232 14.30 13.31 8.49
N GLY A 233 13.95 12.52 9.53
CA GLY A 233 13.68 13.03 10.87
C GLY A 233 12.29 13.64 11.05
N LEU A 234 11.40 13.45 10.06
CA LEU A 234 10.02 13.97 10.08
C LEU A 234 8.97 12.94 10.55
N GLY A 235 9.34 11.67 10.63
CA GLY A 235 8.45 10.58 11.04
C GLY A 235 8.57 10.23 12.53
N ALA A 236 8.83 8.96 12.82
CA ALA A 236 8.94 8.47 14.19
C ALA A 236 10.09 9.14 14.95
N THR A 237 9.80 9.55 16.18
CA THR A 237 10.81 10.10 17.10
C THR A 237 11.33 9.02 18.05
N PRO A 238 12.60 9.07 18.47
CA PRO A 238 13.11 8.17 19.50
C PRO A 238 12.24 8.18 20.76
N PRO A 239 12.09 7.04 21.45
CA PRO A 239 12.77 5.75 21.21
C PRO A 239 12.06 4.82 20.22
N THR A 240 10.99 5.24 19.56
CA THR A 240 10.12 4.39 18.72
C THR A 240 10.93 3.60 17.68
N PRO A 241 10.85 2.26 17.66
CA PRO A 241 11.63 1.42 16.77
C PRO A 241 10.98 1.29 15.37
N GLU A 242 10.66 2.42 14.72
CA GLU A 242 10.14 2.44 13.35
C GLU A 242 11.31 2.24 12.36
N TRP A 243 11.11 1.41 11.32
CA TRP A 243 12.21 0.99 10.44
C TRP A 243 12.93 2.14 9.73
N GLY A 244 12.22 3.18 9.27
CA GLY A 244 12.82 4.34 8.62
C GLY A 244 13.69 5.17 9.60
N ALA A 245 13.23 5.33 10.84
CA ALA A 245 13.99 5.97 11.90
C ALA A 245 15.23 5.16 12.29
N MET A 246 15.12 3.82 12.30
CA MET A 246 16.26 2.93 12.54
C MET A 246 17.30 3.02 11.42
N VAL A 247 16.89 3.10 10.15
CA VAL A 247 17.83 3.33 9.03
C VAL A 247 18.51 4.68 9.18
N SER A 248 17.76 5.71 9.58
CA SER A 248 18.30 7.05 9.81
C SER A 248 19.39 7.09 10.90
N SER A 249 19.20 6.36 12.01
CA SER A 249 20.20 6.28 13.08
C SER A 249 21.49 5.59 12.65
N GLY A 250 21.42 4.68 11.68
CA GLY A 250 22.60 3.98 11.15
C GLY A 250 23.33 4.70 10.01
N ARG A 251 22.82 5.84 9.48
CA ARG A 251 23.39 6.51 8.30
C ARG A 251 24.81 7.03 8.49
N ASP A 252 25.16 7.44 9.70
CA ASP A 252 26.46 7.98 10.04
C ASP A 252 27.41 6.91 10.61
N LEU A 253 26.93 5.65 10.70
CA LEU A 253 27.62 4.49 11.27
C LEU A 253 28.06 3.51 10.18
N LEU A 254 28.87 3.99 9.20
CA LEU A 254 29.24 3.18 8.03
C LEU A 254 30.02 1.90 8.39
N ALA A 255 30.85 1.92 9.43
CA ALA A 255 31.59 0.75 9.91
C ALA A 255 30.66 -0.28 10.56
N GLN A 256 29.55 0.16 11.15
CA GLN A 256 28.51 -0.65 11.78
C GLN A 256 27.34 -0.87 10.83
N TRP A 257 27.63 -1.37 9.64
CA TRP A 257 26.69 -1.54 8.54
C TRP A 257 25.38 -2.23 8.92
N TRP A 258 25.39 -3.09 9.94
CA TRP A 258 24.22 -3.86 10.39
C TRP A 258 23.11 -2.96 10.94
N VAL A 259 23.44 -1.81 11.53
CA VAL A 259 22.46 -0.89 12.16
C VAL A 259 21.43 -0.39 11.14
N ALA A 260 21.86 -0.04 9.93
CA ALA A 260 20.97 0.43 8.86
C ALA A 260 20.50 -0.72 7.95
N THR A 261 21.34 -1.76 7.73
CA THR A 261 21.05 -2.79 6.72
C THR A 261 19.86 -3.66 7.11
N PHE A 262 19.76 -4.13 8.35
CA PHE A 262 18.68 -5.03 8.74
C PHE A 262 17.30 -4.34 8.72
N PRO A 263 17.11 -3.14 9.27
CA PRO A 263 15.83 -2.43 9.10
C PRO A 263 15.57 -2.04 7.64
N GLY A 264 16.61 -1.70 6.87
CA GLY A 264 16.49 -1.44 5.43
C GLY A 264 16.03 -2.68 4.65
N LEU A 265 16.56 -3.85 4.97
CA LEU A 265 16.11 -5.13 4.41
C LEU A 265 14.65 -5.44 4.79
N ALA A 266 14.25 -5.15 6.03
CA ALA A 266 12.86 -5.32 6.46
C ALA A 266 11.90 -4.45 5.63
N ILE A 267 12.23 -3.18 5.39
CA ILE A 267 11.47 -2.30 4.50
C ILE A 267 11.42 -2.90 3.09
N PHE A 268 12.57 -3.24 2.51
CA PHE A 268 12.70 -3.75 1.14
C PHE A 268 11.86 -5.02 0.92
N LEU A 269 12.01 -6.01 1.79
CA LEU A 269 11.29 -7.29 1.68
C LEU A 269 9.78 -7.09 1.85
N THR A 270 9.38 -6.19 2.76
CA THR A 270 7.97 -5.91 3.00
C THR A 270 7.33 -5.17 1.82
N VAL A 271 8.00 -4.16 1.26
CA VAL A 271 7.53 -3.44 0.06
C VAL A 271 7.39 -4.40 -1.12
N ILE A 272 8.37 -5.27 -1.36
CA ILE A 272 8.29 -6.30 -2.41
C ILE A 272 7.09 -7.23 -2.17
N ALA A 273 6.92 -7.73 -0.95
CA ALA A 273 5.81 -8.63 -0.62
C ALA A 273 4.45 -7.98 -0.91
N PHE A 274 4.23 -6.73 -0.48
CA PHE A 274 2.98 -6.02 -0.73
C PHE A 274 2.76 -5.68 -2.21
N ASN A 275 3.80 -5.30 -2.95
CA ASN A 275 3.68 -5.06 -4.40
C ASN A 275 3.23 -6.33 -5.13
N PHE A 276 3.84 -7.47 -4.82
CA PHE A 276 3.42 -8.74 -5.42
C PHE A 276 2.00 -9.16 -5.00
N VAL A 277 1.61 -8.94 -3.75
CA VAL A 277 0.22 -9.18 -3.30
C VAL A 277 -0.75 -8.31 -4.09
N GLY A 278 -0.41 -7.03 -4.30
CA GLY A 278 -1.21 -6.10 -5.10
C GLY A 278 -1.38 -6.56 -6.55
N ASP A 279 -0.29 -6.97 -7.20
CA ASP A 279 -0.32 -7.50 -8.56
C ASP A 279 -1.16 -8.77 -8.67
N ALA A 280 -1.00 -9.70 -7.71
CA ALA A 280 -1.79 -10.93 -7.67
C ALA A 280 -3.28 -10.65 -7.44
N PHE A 281 -3.62 -9.67 -6.60
CA PHE A 281 -4.99 -9.24 -6.36
C PHE A 281 -5.62 -8.61 -7.62
N ARG A 282 -4.85 -7.78 -8.33
CA ARG A 282 -5.24 -7.18 -9.61
C ARG A 282 -5.58 -8.26 -10.64
N ASP A 283 -4.74 -9.28 -10.76
CA ASP A 283 -4.92 -10.38 -11.70
C ASP A 283 -6.19 -11.21 -11.42
N VAL A 284 -6.54 -11.41 -10.13
CA VAL A 284 -7.75 -12.13 -9.74
C VAL A 284 -9.02 -11.30 -10.00
N MET A 285 -8.93 -9.99 -9.84
CA MET A 285 -10.06 -9.06 -10.01
C MET A 285 -10.31 -8.66 -11.47
N ASP A 286 -9.38 -8.94 -12.43
CA ASP A 286 -9.56 -8.57 -13.83
C ASP A 286 -10.59 -9.50 -14.52
N PRO A 287 -11.76 -8.95 -14.96
CA PRO A 287 -12.82 -9.75 -15.61
C PRO A 287 -12.39 -10.36 -16.95
N LYS A 288 -11.40 -9.77 -17.63
CA LYS A 288 -10.93 -10.23 -18.94
C LYS A 288 -10.27 -11.61 -18.88
N THR A 289 -9.79 -12.01 -17.71
CA THR A 289 -9.23 -13.35 -17.49
C THR A 289 -10.29 -14.43 -17.29
N ARG A 290 -11.58 -14.05 -17.07
CA ARG A 290 -12.71 -14.99 -16.90
C ARG A 290 -13.39 -15.38 -18.23
N GLY A 291 -13.20 -14.60 -19.30
CA GLY A 291 -13.91 -14.77 -20.58
C GLY A 291 -13.21 -15.65 -21.64
N THR A 292 -12.11 -16.34 -21.30
CA THR A 292 -11.41 -17.28 -22.19
C THR A 292 -11.45 -18.72 -21.71
N ALA A 293 -12.52 -19.08 -20.98
CA ALA A 293 -12.80 -20.45 -20.57
C ALA A 293 -13.91 -21.04 -21.44
#